data_30672952de0e1cbf9ca541d9c4076f9f
#
_entry.id   30672952de0e1cbf9ca541d9c4076f9f
#
_cell.length_a   1.000
_cell.length_b   1.000
_cell.length_c   1.000
_cell.angle_alpha   90.00
_cell.angle_beta   90.00
_cell.angle_gamma   90.00
#
_symmetry.space_group_name_H-M   'P 1'
#
loop_
_entity.id
_entity.type
_entity.pdbx_description
1 polymer ?
#
loop_
_entity_poly.entity_id
_entity_poly.type
_entity_poly.pdbx_seq_one_letter_code
_entity_poly.pdbx_strand_id
1 'polypeptide(L)'
;MEEEDARVPTLEPFRVEQEEEEYLLRQVFNAPKPKWTQLSGRKLQNWGGLPHPRGMVPERLPPWLQRYVDKVSDLRLFGGLPANHVLVNQYLPGEGIMPHEDGPLYYPTVSTISLGSHTMLDLYEPRQPEDDDPVEQPADHQPAPQPRPPPRPTTSLLLEPRSLLVLRGTAYTRLLHGIAAARVDELHATSLPPNAAACPSARPGACLVRGTRVSLTIRRVPRVLRAGLLLGK
;
A
#
# COMPACT_ATOMS: atom_id res chain seq x y z
N MET A 1 29.85 4.24 19.00
CA MET A 1 28.64 4.56 18.20
C MET A 1 28.19 3.24 17.67
N GLU A 2 27.26 2.64 18.40
CA GLU A 2 26.72 1.32 18.10
C GLU A 2 25.70 1.48 16.95
N GLU A 3 25.90 0.74 15.88
CA GLU A 3 24.90 0.54 14.84
C GLU A 3 23.67 -0.09 15.51
N GLU A 4 22.61 0.67 15.69
CA GLU A 4 21.30 0.13 16.00
C GLU A 4 20.88 -0.76 14.83
N ASP A 5 21.11 -2.04 15.01
CA ASP A 5 20.63 -3.13 14.18
C ASP A 5 19.12 -2.92 13.92
N ALA A 6 18.81 -2.48 12.72
CA ALA A 6 17.43 -2.26 12.28
C ALA A 6 16.73 -3.62 12.09
N ARG A 7 16.56 -4.35 13.18
CA ARG A 7 15.73 -5.54 13.22
C ARG A 7 14.32 -5.16 12.82
N VAL A 8 13.89 -5.67 11.69
CA VAL A 8 12.48 -5.67 11.31
C VAL A 8 11.73 -6.27 12.51
N PRO A 9 10.87 -5.51 13.21
CA PRO A 9 10.12 -6.08 14.31
C PRO A 9 9.33 -7.27 13.75
N THR A 10 9.55 -8.44 14.30
CA THR A 10 8.69 -9.59 14.06
C THR A 10 7.30 -9.19 14.53
N LEU A 11 6.40 -9.01 13.61
CA LEU A 11 4.99 -8.64 13.86
C LEU A 11 4.20 -9.85 14.34
N GLU A 12 4.81 -10.63 15.20
CA GLU A 12 4.15 -11.71 15.90
C GLU A 12 3.12 -11.14 16.80
N PRO A 13 2.18 -10.72 16.87
CA PRO A 13 0.81 -11.00 17.27
C PRO A 13 -0.27 -10.27 16.49
N PHE A 14 0.09 -9.55 15.42
CA PHE A 14 -0.95 -8.91 14.61
C PHE A 14 -1.59 -9.96 13.71
N ARG A 15 -2.67 -10.55 14.18
CA ARG A 15 -3.52 -11.42 13.38
C ARG A 15 -4.91 -10.82 13.27
N VAL A 16 -5.46 -10.89 12.06
CA VAL A 16 -6.89 -10.71 11.82
C VAL A 16 -7.46 -12.11 11.67
N GLU A 17 -8.39 -12.47 12.54
CA GLU A 17 -9.07 -13.76 12.46
C GLU A 17 -10.06 -13.78 11.29
N GLN A 18 -10.45 -14.96 10.82
CA GLN A 18 -11.34 -15.09 9.68
C GLN A 18 -12.69 -14.39 9.89
N GLU A 19 -13.25 -14.50 11.07
CA GLU A 19 -14.52 -13.86 11.44
C GLU A 19 -14.40 -12.33 11.45
N GLU A 20 -13.24 -11.81 11.90
CA GLU A 20 -12.93 -10.38 11.85
C GLU A 20 -12.80 -9.89 10.40
N GLU A 21 -12.16 -10.66 9.52
CA GLU A 21 -12.05 -10.36 8.10
C GLU A 21 -13.43 -10.26 7.44
N GLU A 22 -14.28 -11.24 7.67
CA GLU A 22 -15.65 -11.25 7.14
C GLU A 22 -16.45 -10.06 7.64
N TYR A 23 -16.29 -9.71 8.91
CA TYR A 23 -16.92 -8.52 9.49
C TYR A 23 -16.44 -7.23 8.84
N LEU A 24 -15.11 -7.07 8.70
CA LEU A 24 -14.51 -5.89 8.07
C LEU A 24 -14.96 -5.74 6.61
N LEU A 25 -14.97 -6.82 5.85
CA LEU A 25 -15.43 -6.82 4.46
C LEU A 25 -16.90 -6.39 4.37
N ARG A 26 -17.77 -6.88 5.26
CA ARG A 26 -19.16 -6.43 5.32
C ARG A 26 -19.27 -4.93 5.60
N GLN A 27 -18.49 -4.39 6.54
CA GLN A 27 -18.49 -2.95 6.83
C GLN A 27 -18.03 -2.12 5.64
N VAL A 28 -16.98 -2.54 4.96
CA VAL A 28 -16.48 -1.85 3.76
C VAL A 28 -17.51 -1.85 2.64
N PHE A 29 -18.12 -3.00 2.34
CA PHE A 29 -19.09 -3.10 1.24
C PHE A 29 -20.44 -2.45 1.56
N ASN A 30 -20.81 -2.34 2.83
CA ASN A 30 -22.01 -1.66 3.28
C ASN A 30 -21.85 -0.15 3.44
N ALA A 31 -20.66 0.40 3.18
CA ALA A 31 -20.45 1.85 3.22
C ALA A 31 -21.36 2.55 2.20
N PRO A 32 -21.89 3.74 2.54
CA PRO A 32 -22.77 4.48 1.64
C PRO A 32 -22.12 4.76 0.29
N LYS A 33 -22.90 4.71 -0.80
CA LYS A 33 -22.38 4.97 -2.16
C LYS A 33 -21.51 6.23 -2.29
N PRO A 34 -21.87 7.38 -1.68
CA PRO A 34 -21.04 8.60 -1.76
C PRO A 34 -19.65 8.47 -1.12
N LYS A 35 -19.42 7.44 -0.27
CA LYS A 35 -18.10 7.18 0.32
C LYS A 35 -17.12 6.59 -0.69
N TRP A 36 -17.63 5.93 -1.71
CA TRP A 36 -16.81 5.34 -2.75
C TRP A 36 -16.41 6.32 -3.83
N THR A 37 -15.12 6.30 -4.18
CA THR A 37 -14.56 6.98 -5.35
C THR A 37 -14.06 5.92 -6.33
N GLN A 38 -14.55 5.97 -7.58
CA GLN A 38 -14.11 5.07 -8.65
C GLN A 38 -12.90 5.69 -9.36
N LEU A 39 -11.81 4.93 -9.45
CA LEU A 39 -10.66 5.22 -10.28
C LEU A 39 -10.54 4.18 -11.40
N SER A 40 -9.60 4.39 -12.34
CA SER A 40 -9.45 3.50 -13.51
C SER A 40 -9.05 2.06 -13.16
N GLY A 41 -8.32 1.86 -12.07
CA GLY A 41 -7.78 0.55 -11.68
C GLY A 41 -8.20 0.08 -10.30
N ARG A 42 -9.10 0.80 -9.59
CA ARG A 42 -9.58 0.45 -8.27
C ARG A 42 -10.72 1.36 -7.81
N LYS A 43 -11.38 0.99 -6.72
CA LYS A 43 -12.26 1.88 -5.94
C LYS A 43 -11.61 2.20 -4.59
N LEU A 44 -11.93 3.35 -4.01
CA LEU A 44 -11.40 3.73 -2.71
C LEU A 44 -12.42 4.43 -1.81
N GLN A 45 -12.14 4.41 -0.50
CA GLN A 45 -12.82 5.20 0.53
C GLN A 45 -11.77 5.92 1.39
N ASN A 46 -12.00 7.20 1.68
CA ASN A 46 -11.20 7.94 2.66
C ASN A 46 -11.94 8.01 4.00
N TRP A 47 -11.21 7.72 5.07
CA TRP A 47 -11.69 7.76 6.45
C TRP A 47 -10.72 8.52 7.35
N GLY A 48 -11.26 9.34 8.26
CA GLY A 48 -10.45 10.20 9.14
C GLY A 48 -10.19 11.58 8.59
N GLY A 49 -10.62 11.85 7.38
CA GLY A 49 -10.47 13.10 6.64
C GLY A 49 -9.79 12.91 5.29
N LEU A 50 -9.64 14.00 4.56
CA LEU A 50 -8.92 14.03 3.28
C LEU A 50 -7.57 14.74 3.48
N PRO A 51 -6.44 14.04 3.29
CA PRO A 51 -5.12 14.65 3.41
C PRO A 51 -4.93 15.81 2.44
N HIS A 52 -4.37 16.91 2.94
CA HIS A 52 -4.18 18.12 2.14
C HIS A 52 -2.90 18.85 2.59
N PRO A 53 -2.12 19.49 1.67
CA PRO A 53 -0.89 20.21 2.02
C PRO A 53 -1.07 21.30 3.06
N ARG A 54 -2.23 21.98 3.10
CA ARG A 54 -2.57 22.98 4.11
C ARG A 54 -3.02 22.40 5.46
N GLY A 55 -3.28 21.11 5.52
CA GLY A 55 -3.74 20.37 6.69
C GLY A 55 -5.04 19.62 6.42
N MET A 56 -5.19 18.47 7.08
CA MET A 56 -6.39 17.66 7.01
C MET A 56 -7.44 18.17 7.99
N VAL A 57 -8.67 18.35 7.52
CA VAL A 57 -9.84 18.52 8.41
C VAL A 57 -10.14 17.14 8.98
N PRO A 58 -10.02 16.94 10.31
CA PRO A 58 -10.21 15.62 10.90
C PRO A 58 -11.68 15.23 10.89
N GLU A 59 -11.95 13.98 10.52
CA GLU A 59 -13.24 13.34 10.65
C GLU A 59 -13.14 12.19 11.64
N ARG A 60 -14.22 11.96 12.38
CA ARG A 60 -14.26 10.83 13.31
C ARG A 60 -14.27 9.51 12.55
N LEU A 61 -13.36 8.62 12.93
CA LEU A 61 -13.36 7.25 12.41
C LEU A 61 -14.56 6.47 12.98
N PRO A 62 -15.23 5.63 12.17
CA PRO A 62 -16.24 4.75 12.69
C PRO A 62 -15.62 3.70 13.65
N PRO A 63 -16.37 3.23 14.66
CA PRO A 63 -15.83 2.32 15.67
C PRO A 63 -15.18 1.05 15.09
N TRP A 64 -15.71 0.53 14.00
CA TRP A 64 -15.18 -0.66 13.36
C TRP A 64 -13.78 -0.45 12.73
N LEU A 65 -13.46 0.77 12.25
CA LEU A 65 -12.11 1.13 11.81
C LEU A 65 -11.22 1.56 12.98
N GLN A 66 -11.75 2.32 13.94
CA GLN A 66 -11.00 2.83 15.09
C GLN A 66 -10.30 1.70 15.84
N ARG A 67 -10.98 0.57 16.02
CA ARG A 67 -10.41 -0.62 16.66
C ARG A 67 -9.10 -1.08 16.00
N TYR A 68 -9.03 -1.10 14.67
CA TYR A 68 -7.84 -1.54 13.93
C TYR A 68 -6.78 -0.45 13.85
N VAL A 69 -7.19 0.81 13.77
CA VAL A 69 -6.29 1.95 13.89
C VAL A 69 -5.59 1.94 15.25
N ASP A 70 -6.31 1.63 16.32
CA ASP A 70 -5.75 1.51 17.67
C ASP A 70 -4.76 0.33 17.75
N LYS A 71 -5.16 -0.85 17.30
CA LYS A 71 -4.27 -2.03 17.24
C LYS A 71 -2.95 -1.75 16.51
N VAL A 72 -3.00 -1.06 15.37
CA VAL A 72 -1.80 -0.71 14.59
C VAL A 72 -1.01 0.41 15.28
N SER A 73 -1.69 1.36 15.91
CA SER A 73 -1.05 2.45 16.66
C SER A 73 -0.28 1.95 17.89
N ASP A 74 -0.78 0.88 18.54
CA ASP A 74 -0.12 0.22 19.66
C ASP A 74 1.24 -0.40 19.29
N LEU A 75 1.47 -0.67 18.00
CA LEU A 75 2.77 -1.09 17.47
C LEU A 75 3.80 0.05 17.43
N ARG A 76 3.40 1.27 17.77
CA ARG A 76 4.25 2.48 17.82
C ARG A 76 4.98 2.82 16.50
N LEU A 77 4.34 2.52 15.39
CA LEU A 77 4.93 2.69 14.05
C LEU A 77 5.03 4.15 13.59
N PHE A 78 4.30 5.08 14.21
CA PHE A 78 4.13 6.46 13.76
C PHE A 78 4.75 7.48 14.72
N GLY A 79 5.99 7.23 15.16
CA GLY A 79 6.72 8.14 16.05
C GLY A 79 6.09 8.31 17.44
N GLY A 80 5.45 7.26 17.98
CA GLY A 80 4.79 7.27 19.28
C GLY A 80 3.43 7.97 19.29
N LEU A 81 2.95 8.43 18.14
CA LEU A 81 1.63 9.05 17.97
C LEU A 81 0.68 8.09 17.24
N PRO A 82 -0.64 8.17 17.48
CA PRO A 82 -1.59 7.28 16.82
C PRO A 82 -1.75 7.61 15.34
N ALA A 83 -2.10 6.61 14.54
CA ALA A 83 -2.63 6.81 13.20
C ALA A 83 -3.98 7.55 13.25
N ASN A 84 -4.33 8.27 12.18
CA ASN A 84 -5.54 9.08 12.13
C ASN A 84 -6.21 9.09 10.76
N HIS A 85 -5.73 8.28 9.83
CA HIS A 85 -6.26 8.20 8.47
C HIS A 85 -6.26 6.75 7.98
N VAL A 86 -7.33 6.36 7.31
CA VAL A 86 -7.45 5.08 6.63
C VAL A 86 -7.92 5.28 5.21
N LEU A 87 -7.13 4.78 4.26
CA LEU A 87 -7.52 4.64 2.87
C LEU A 87 -7.90 3.18 2.64
N VAL A 88 -9.17 2.94 2.34
CA VAL A 88 -9.65 1.63 1.91
C VAL A 88 -9.55 1.56 0.40
N ASN A 89 -8.88 0.54 -0.14
CA ASN A 89 -8.88 0.26 -1.57
C ASN A 89 -9.54 -1.09 -1.84
N GLN A 90 -10.30 -1.17 -2.93
CA GLN A 90 -10.82 -2.42 -3.48
C GLN A 90 -10.22 -2.64 -4.87
N TYR A 91 -9.66 -3.82 -5.07
CA TYR A 91 -9.14 -4.30 -6.35
C TYR A 91 -9.89 -5.55 -6.77
N LEU A 92 -10.48 -5.53 -7.96
CA LEU A 92 -11.01 -6.72 -8.61
C LEU A 92 -9.89 -7.50 -9.31
N PRO A 93 -10.09 -8.77 -9.66
CA PRO A 93 -9.12 -9.50 -10.49
C PRO A 93 -8.81 -8.76 -11.79
N GLY A 94 -7.53 -8.51 -12.07
CA GLY A 94 -7.09 -7.73 -13.22
C GLY A 94 -6.96 -6.23 -12.98
N GLU A 95 -7.31 -5.74 -11.78
CA GLU A 95 -7.08 -4.36 -11.37
C GLU A 95 -5.75 -4.22 -10.62
N GLY A 96 -5.21 -2.99 -10.57
CA GLY A 96 -3.94 -2.68 -9.94
C GLY A 96 -3.72 -1.19 -9.75
N ILE A 97 -2.49 -0.83 -9.40
CA ILE A 97 -2.06 0.56 -9.23
C ILE A 97 -0.64 0.70 -9.74
N MET A 98 -0.39 1.76 -10.51
CA MET A 98 0.94 2.06 -11.02
C MET A 98 1.94 2.31 -9.88
N PRO A 99 3.26 2.06 -10.11
CA PRO A 99 4.29 2.40 -9.15
C PRO A 99 4.20 3.86 -8.71
N HIS A 100 4.16 4.10 -7.41
CA HIS A 100 4.01 5.43 -6.81
C HIS A 100 4.64 5.45 -5.41
N GLU A 101 4.84 6.63 -4.89
CA GLU A 101 5.12 6.91 -3.49
C GLU A 101 3.87 7.47 -2.79
N ASP A 102 3.74 7.27 -1.49
CA ASP A 102 2.63 7.85 -0.72
C ASP A 102 2.78 9.38 -0.55
N GLY A 103 4.00 9.86 -0.59
CA GLY A 103 4.33 11.28 -0.57
C GLY A 103 4.45 11.88 0.84
N PRO A 104 4.73 13.21 0.91
CA PRO A 104 5.16 13.88 2.14
C PRO A 104 4.04 14.30 3.08
N LEU A 105 2.77 14.02 2.75
CA LEU A 105 1.64 14.40 3.60
C LEU A 105 1.50 13.53 4.84
N TYR A 106 2.23 12.42 4.89
CA TYR A 106 2.15 11.41 5.94
C TYR A 106 3.44 11.32 6.74
N TYR A 107 3.33 10.86 7.98
CA TYR A 107 4.48 10.33 8.70
C TYR A 107 5.11 9.19 7.85
N PRO A 108 6.46 9.14 7.73
CA PRO A 108 7.12 8.26 6.75
C PRO A 108 7.07 6.77 7.11
N THR A 109 5.88 6.29 7.37
CA THR A 109 5.54 4.89 7.58
C THR A 109 4.11 4.66 7.09
N VAL A 110 3.90 3.60 6.35
CA VAL A 110 2.56 3.13 5.96
C VAL A 110 2.37 1.70 6.42
N SER A 111 1.20 1.42 6.96
CA SER A 111 0.79 0.06 7.29
C SER A 111 -0.44 -0.32 6.48
N THR A 112 -0.49 -1.56 6.02
CA THR A 112 -1.58 -2.04 5.17
C THR A 112 -2.03 -3.42 5.63
N ILE A 113 -3.31 -3.54 5.97
CA ILE A 113 -3.98 -4.82 6.23
C ILE A 113 -4.60 -5.27 4.91
N SER A 114 -4.28 -6.49 4.46
CA SER A 114 -4.88 -7.12 3.28
C SER A 114 -6.04 -8.01 3.68
N LEU A 115 -7.14 -7.94 2.95
CA LEU A 115 -8.36 -8.72 3.16
C LEU A 115 -8.87 -9.31 1.85
N GLY A 116 -9.53 -10.46 1.92
CA GLY A 116 -10.26 -11.11 0.84
C GLY A 116 -9.39 -11.93 -0.11
N SER A 117 -8.36 -11.36 -0.68
CA SER A 117 -7.44 -12.04 -1.60
C SER A 117 -6.00 -11.61 -1.38
N HIS A 118 -5.08 -12.48 -1.79
CA HIS A 118 -3.68 -12.11 -1.91
C HIS A 118 -3.44 -11.11 -3.04
N THR A 119 -2.26 -10.49 -3.04
CA THR A 119 -1.67 -9.78 -4.17
C THR A 119 -0.16 -9.83 -4.12
N MET A 120 0.50 -9.55 -5.24
CA MET A 120 1.92 -9.21 -5.26
C MET A 120 2.05 -7.69 -5.18
N LEU A 121 2.84 -7.22 -4.21
CA LEU A 121 3.27 -5.84 -4.12
C LEU A 121 4.68 -5.73 -4.69
N ASP A 122 4.80 -4.96 -5.75
CA ASP A 122 6.06 -4.75 -6.46
C ASP A 122 6.73 -3.48 -5.96
N LEU A 123 8.03 -3.55 -5.66
CA LEU A 123 8.86 -2.41 -5.25
C LEU A 123 9.82 -2.07 -6.38
N TYR A 124 9.97 -0.77 -6.66
CA TYR A 124 10.77 -0.25 -7.77
C TYR A 124 11.74 0.82 -7.28
N GLU A 125 12.94 0.84 -7.84
CA GLU A 125 13.80 2.02 -7.73
C GLU A 125 13.19 3.17 -8.55
N PRO A 126 13.29 4.43 -8.07
CA PRO A 126 12.93 5.59 -8.87
C PRO A 126 13.78 5.64 -10.13
N ARG A 127 13.21 6.09 -11.25
CA ARG A 127 13.99 6.34 -12.46
C ARG A 127 15.02 7.41 -12.19
N GLN A 128 16.26 7.17 -12.61
CA GLN A 128 17.29 8.19 -12.60
C GLN A 128 17.03 9.15 -13.78
N PRO A 129 17.33 10.47 -13.64
CA PRO A 129 17.23 11.42 -14.76
C PRO A 129 18.04 10.99 -16.00
N GLU A 130 19.11 10.27 -15.80
CA GLU A 130 19.99 9.71 -16.84
C GLU A 130 19.30 8.62 -17.68
N ASP A 131 18.23 8.01 -17.18
CA ASP A 131 17.44 7.03 -17.92
C ASP A 131 16.56 7.70 -19.01
N ASP A 132 16.36 9.01 -18.93
CA ASP A 132 15.55 9.81 -19.85
C ASP A 132 16.39 10.56 -20.90
N ASP A 133 17.74 10.49 -20.84
CA ASP A 133 18.60 11.07 -21.87
C ASP A 133 18.38 10.35 -23.20
N PRO A 134 18.00 11.07 -24.28
CA PRO A 134 17.98 10.50 -25.59
C PRO A 134 19.42 10.11 -25.94
N VAL A 135 19.67 8.83 -26.17
CA VAL A 135 20.90 8.37 -26.78
C VAL A 135 21.03 9.10 -28.11
N GLU A 136 21.88 10.11 -28.20
CA GLU A 136 22.25 10.75 -29.46
C GLU A 136 22.88 9.68 -30.36
N GLN A 137 22.06 9.04 -31.17
CA GLN A 137 22.51 8.24 -32.28
C GLN A 137 22.56 9.12 -33.53
N PRO A 138 23.65 9.04 -34.32
CA PRO A 138 23.74 9.79 -35.57
C PRO A 138 22.55 9.46 -36.48
N ALA A 139 21.97 10.51 -37.04
CA ALA A 139 20.82 10.43 -37.94
C ALA A 139 21.18 9.73 -39.25
N ASP A 140 21.04 8.40 -39.28
CA ASP A 140 20.82 7.68 -40.54
C ASP A 140 20.14 6.33 -40.23
N HIS A 141 18.90 6.20 -40.74
CA HIS A 141 18.07 4.99 -40.65
C HIS A 141 17.51 4.64 -39.27
N GLN A 142 16.59 5.44 -38.73
CA GLN A 142 15.82 5.09 -37.53
C GLN A 142 14.62 4.20 -37.88
N PRO A 143 14.56 2.94 -37.37
CA PRO A 143 13.28 2.31 -37.13
C PRO A 143 12.52 3.12 -36.05
N ALA A 144 11.20 3.21 -36.15
CA ALA A 144 10.36 3.87 -35.15
C ALA A 144 10.74 3.46 -33.74
N PRO A 145 10.78 4.40 -32.76
CA PRO A 145 11.17 4.08 -31.40
C PRO A 145 10.25 2.97 -30.85
N GLN A 146 10.86 1.83 -30.54
CA GLN A 146 10.13 0.73 -29.91
C GLN A 146 9.67 1.17 -28.52
N PRO A 147 8.45 0.83 -28.11
CA PRO A 147 7.99 1.11 -26.77
C PRO A 147 8.99 0.54 -25.76
N ARG A 148 9.50 1.38 -24.87
CA ARG A 148 10.44 0.92 -23.83
C ARG A 148 9.75 -0.15 -22.99
N PRO A 149 10.44 -1.25 -22.65
CA PRO A 149 9.86 -2.26 -21.78
C PRO A 149 9.44 -1.62 -20.43
N PRO A 150 8.34 -2.08 -19.82
CA PRO A 150 7.92 -1.57 -18.53
C PRO A 150 9.03 -1.79 -17.50
N PRO A 151 9.17 -0.89 -16.49
CA PRO A 151 10.17 -1.05 -15.45
C PRO A 151 9.95 -2.38 -14.74
N ARG A 152 11.05 -3.11 -14.50
CA ARG A 152 11.00 -4.35 -13.72
C ARG A 152 11.08 -4.02 -12.23
N PRO A 153 10.30 -4.66 -11.38
CA PRO A 153 10.42 -4.46 -9.95
C PRO A 153 11.77 -4.96 -9.45
N THR A 154 12.34 -4.26 -8.48
CA THR A 154 13.55 -4.68 -7.77
C THR A 154 13.26 -5.90 -6.89
N THR A 155 12.09 -5.92 -6.28
CA THR A 155 11.59 -7.03 -5.48
C THR A 155 10.07 -7.03 -5.44
N SER A 156 9.48 -8.18 -5.15
CA SER A 156 8.04 -8.34 -5.02
C SER A 156 7.72 -9.10 -3.73
N LEU A 157 6.73 -8.62 -2.99
CA LEU A 157 6.26 -9.22 -1.75
C LEU A 157 4.90 -9.88 -1.98
N LEU A 158 4.72 -11.08 -1.47
CA LEU A 158 3.41 -11.72 -1.43
C LEU A 158 2.63 -11.23 -0.20
N LEU A 159 1.50 -10.58 -0.42
CA LEU A 159 0.60 -10.14 0.62
C LEU A 159 -0.60 -11.07 0.68
N GLU A 160 -0.63 -11.94 1.67
CA GLU A 160 -1.76 -12.83 1.89
C GLU A 160 -2.93 -12.12 2.59
N PRO A 161 -4.16 -12.62 2.47
CA PRO A 161 -5.28 -12.13 3.27
C PRO A 161 -4.97 -12.18 4.77
N ARG A 162 -5.50 -11.22 5.51
CA ARG A 162 -5.35 -11.11 6.98
C ARG A 162 -3.90 -10.85 7.44
N SER A 163 -3.05 -10.39 6.54
CA SER A 163 -1.67 -9.97 6.84
C SER A 163 -1.56 -8.47 7.02
N LEU A 164 -0.56 -8.05 7.78
CA LEU A 164 -0.15 -6.66 7.93
C LEU A 164 1.21 -6.46 7.24
N LEU A 165 1.28 -5.51 6.33
CA LEU A 165 2.52 -4.99 5.76
C LEU A 165 2.86 -3.66 6.41
N VAL A 166 4.14 -3.43 6.71
CA VAL A 166 4.67 -2.13 7.13
C VAL A 166 5.80 -1.73 6.19
N LEU A 167 5.64 -0.59 5.50
CA LEU A 167 6.71 0.05 4.73
C LEU A 167 7.21 1.27 5.50
N ARG A 168 8.51 1.32 5.77
CA ARG A 168 9.19 2.41 6.48
C ARG A 168 10.64 2.55 6.03
N GLY A 169 11.31 3.60 6.50
CA GLY A 169 12.71 3.84 6.14
C GLY A 169 12.87 3.96 4.63
N THR A 170 13.89 3.34 4.07
CA THR A 170 14.21 3.38 2.64
C THR A 170 13.05 2.89 1.76
N ALA A 171 12.33 1.86 2.20
CA ALA A 171 11.17 1.34 1.45
C ALA A 171 10.04 2.36 1.31
N TYR A 172 9.88 3.26 2.27
CA TYR A 172 8.92 4.36 2.19
C TYR A 172 9.46 5.59 1.44
N THR A 173 10.71 5.97 1.73
CA THR A 173 11.25 7.27 1.30
C THR A 173 11.88 7.27 -0.08
N ARG A 174 12.30 6.11 -0.58
CA ARG A 174 13.04 5.97 -1.84
C ARG A 174 12.39 5.05 -2.86
N LEU A 175 11.70 4.00 -2.43
CA LEU A 175 11.12 3.05 -3.35
C LEU A 175 9.70 3.44 -3.76
N LEU A 176 9.36 3.16 -5.01
CA LEU A 176 7.99 3.17 -5.47
C LEU A 176 7.38 1.79 -5.22
N HIS A 177 6.08 1.75 -4.97
CA HIS A 177 5.34 0.50 -4.86
C HIS A 177 4.13 0.49 -5.79
N GLY A 178 3.80 -0.70 -6.29
CA GLY A 178 2.69 -0.87 -7.22
C GLY A 178 2.13 -2.29 -7.17
N ILE A 179 1.00 -2.46 -7.81
CA ILE A 179 0.32 -3.75 -7.97
C ILE A 179 0.02 -3.92 -9.45
N ALA A 180 0.60 -4.94 -10.07
CA ALA A 180 0.35 -5.25 -11.48
C ALA A 180 -1.12 -5.63 -11.70
N ALA A 181 -1.67 -5.21 -12.84
CA ALA A 181 -3.01 -5.56 -13.27
C ALA A 181 -3.02 -7.02 -13.78
N ALA A 182 -3.00 -7.97 -12.85
CA ALA A 182 -2.95 -9.40 -13.11
C ALA A 182 -4.15 -10.12 -12.50
N ARG A 183 -4.51 -11.27 -13.08
CA ARG A 183 -5.55 -12.17 -12.55
C ARG A 183 -4.97 -13.36 -11.82
N VAL A 184 -3.70 -13.64 -12.08
CA VAL A 184 -2.97 -14.79 -11.54
C VAL A 184 -1.55 -14.36 -11.23
N ASP A 185 -0.98 -14.85 -10.15
CA ASP A 185 0.43 -14.71 -9.78
C ASP A 185 1.09 -16.09 -9.82
N GLU A 186 2.12 -16.22 -10.64
CA GLU A 186 2.91 -17.45 -10.76
C GLU A 186 4.20 -17.31 -9.94
N LEU A 187 4.41 -18.24 -9.01
CA LEU A 187 5.60 -18.26 -8.15
C LEU A 187 6.61 -19.27 -8.72
N HIS A 188 7.65 -18.75 -9.38
CA HIS A 188 8.68 -19.58 -9.96
C HIS A 188 9.58 -20.20 -8.88
N ALA A 189 9.94 -21.46 -9.06
CA ALA A 189 10.78 -22.21 -8.12
C ALA A 189 12.13 -21.54 -7.83
N THR A 190 12.66 -20.78 -8.81
CA THR A 190 13.96 -20.09 -8.73
C THR A 190 13.88 -18.66 -8.20
N SER A 191 12.67 -18.11 -8.00
CA SER A 191 12.45 -16.70 -7.61
C SER A 191 11.22 -16.54 -6.74
N LEU A 192 11.24 -17.17 -5.57
CA LEU A 192 10.20 -16.95 -4.58
C LEU A 192 10.29 -15.53 -4.00
N PRO A 193 9.15 -14.93 -3.58
CA PRO A 193 9.17 -13.67 -2.85
C PRO A 193 10.07 -13.75 -1.61
N PRO A 194 10.79 -12.67 -1.24
CA PRO A 194 11.69 -12.68 -0.07
C PRO A 194 10.95 -12.96 1.25
N ASN A 195 9.66 -12.71 1.30
CA ASN A 195 8.81 -13.03 2.45
C ASN A 195 8.11 -14.39 2.36
N ALA A 196 8.51 -15.27 1.44
CA ALA A 196 7.88 -16.57 1.23
C ALA A 196 7.82 -17.43 2.51
N ALA A 197 8.84 -17.34 3.37
CA ALA A 197 8.87 -18.08 4.62
C ALA A 197 7.70 -17.74 5.58
N ALA A 198 7.15 -16.53 5.46
CA ALA A 198 6.00 -16.08 6.24
C ALA A 198 4.65 -16.32 5.55
N CYS A 199 4.67 -16.87 4.33
CA CYS A 199 3.49 -17.02 3.49
C CYS A 199 3.22 -18.50 3.19
N PRO A 200 2.24 -19.14 3.83
CA PRO A 200 1.90 -20.55 3.60
C PRO A 200 1.58 -20.90 2.15
N SER A 201 1.05 -19.96 1.37
CA SER A 201 0.74 -20.16 -0.05
C SER A 201 1.95 -20.01 -0.97
N ALA A 202 3.08 -19.49 -0.49
CA ALA A 202 4.30 -19.26 -1.27
C ALA A 202 5.08 -20.54 -1.50
N ARG A 203 4.57 -21.41 -2.38
CA ARG A 203 5.22 -22.67 -2.75
C ARG A 203 5.84 -22.56 -4.15
N PRO A 204 6.99 -23.19 -4.39
CA PRO A 204 7.58 -23.26 -5.73
C PRO A 204 6.58 -23.80 -6.76
N GLY A 205 6.39 -23.07 -7.86
CA GLY A 205 5.44 -23.43 -8.91
C GLY A 205 3.96 -23.18 -8.59
N ALA A 206 3.66 -22.53 -7.48
CA ALA A 206 2.29 -22.18 -7.16
C ALA A 206 1.73 -21.16 -8.16
N CYS A 207 0.48 -21.37 -8.55
CA CYS A 207 -0.31 -20.49 -9.38
C CYS A 207 -1.46 -19.95 -8.53
N LEU A 208 -1.35 -18.68 -8.11
CA LEU A 208 -2.29 -18.05 -7.19
C LEU A 208 -3.30 -17.20 -7.96
N VAL A 209 -4.56 -17.60 -7.97
CA VAL A 209 -5.63 -16.86 -8.63
C VAL A 209 -6.10 -15.72 -7.73
N ARG A 210 -6.09 -14.49 -8.24
CA ARG A 210 -6.56 -13.31 -7.50
C ARG A 210 -8.09 -13.27 -7.45
N GLY A 211 -8.61 -13.04 -6.26
CA GLY A 211 -9.99 -12.65 -6.01
C GLY A 211 -10.12 -11.15 -5.78
N THR A 212 -11.28 -10.73 -5.29
CA THR A 212 -11.47 -9.35 -4.83
C THR A 212 -10.63 -9.10 -3.58
N ARG A 213 -9.71 -8.15 -3.66
CA ARG A 213 -8.87 -7.73 -2.53
C ARG A 213 -9.34 -6.39 -2.00
N VAL A 214 -9.47 -6.30 -0.69
CA VAL A 214 -9.63 -5.04 0.03
C VAL A 214 -8.37 -4.78 0.85
N SER A 215 -7.85 -3.55 0.83
CA SER A 215 -6.77 -3.15 1.71
C SER A 215 -7.17 -1.98 2.59
N LEU A 216 -6.81 -2.07 3.87
CA LEU A 216 -6.91 -0.97 4.82
C LEU A 216 -5.51 -0.36 4.97
N THR A 217 -5.28 0.77 4.30
CA THR A 217 -4.00 1.49 4.38
C THR A 217 -4.10 2.51 5.50
N ILE A 218 -3.42 2.23 6.61
CA ILE A 218 -3.49 2.99 7.86
C ILE A 218 -2.25 3.85 7.98
N ARG A 219 -2.46 5.16 8.12
CA ARG A 219 -1.39 6.17 8.10
C ARG A 219 -1.62 7.24 9.17
N ARG A 220 -0.56 7.99 9.46
CA ARG A 220 -0.65 9.22 10.23
C ARG A 220 -0.46 10.42 9.33
N VAL A 221 -1.43 11.34 9.35
CA VAL A 221 -1.34 12.68 8.78
C VAL A 221 -0.92 13.63 9.91
N PRO A 222 0.32 14.15 9.92
CA PRO A 222 0.82 15.00 11.00
C PRO A 222 0.12 16.36 11.07
N ARG A 223 -0.18 16.93 9.89
CA ARG A 223 -0.78 18.27 9.81
C ARG A 223 -2.30 18.18 9.79
N VAL A 224 -2.90 18.44 10.95
CA VAL A 224 -4.35 18.42 11.15
C VAL A 224 -4.82 19.83 11.51
N LEU A 225 -5.90 20.29 10.89
CA LEU A 225 -6.52 21.59 11.19
C LEU A 225 -7.30 21.49 12.50
N ARG A 226 -7.15 22.49 13.37
CA ARG A 226 -7.94 22.58 14.60
C ARG A 226 -9.30 23.18 14.29
N ALA A 227 -10.37 22.65 14.88
CA ALA A 227 -11.74 23.12 14.67
C ALA A 227 -11.97 24.62 14.95
N GLY A 228 -11.16 25.23 15.81
CA GLY A 228 -11.24 26.66 16.13
C GLY A 228 -10.79 27.61 15.02
N LEU A 229 -10.12 27.12 13.97
CA LEU A 229 -9.70 27.95 12.83
C LEU A 229 -10.77 28.06 11.72
N LEU A 230 -11.82 27.27 11.80
CA LEU A 230 -12.91 27.25 10.81
C LEU A 230 -14.05 28.23 11.15
N LEU A 231 -14.04 28.82 12.33
CA LEU A 231 -15.06 29.80 12.81
C LEU A 231 -14.56 31.24 12.82
N GLY A 232 -13.38 31.50 12.28
CA GLY A 232 -12.77 32.86 12.20
C GLY A 232 -12.93 33.44 10.81
N LYS A 233 -14.02 34.18 10.62
CA LYS A 233 -14.50 35.18 9.64
C LYS A 233 -15.48 34.66 8.62
#